data_399ebfdff58d4b15c3e8ab41d8493627
#
_entry.id   399ebfdff58d4b15c3e8ab41d8493627
#
_cell.length_a   1.000
_cell.length_b   1.000
_cell.length_c   1.000
_cell.angle_alpha   90.00
_cell.angle_beta   90.00
_cell.angle_gamma   90.00
#
_symmetry.space_group_name_H-M   'P 1'
#
loop_
_entity.id
_entity.type
_entity.pdbx_description
1 polymer ?
#
loop_
_entity_poly.entity_id
_entity_poly.type
_entity_poly.pdbx_seq_one_letter_code
_entity_poly.pdbx_strand_id
1 'polypeptide(L)'
;MATYLDSSAIVKLAVREPQSLALRRYLRRRQPLVSSALARTEVLRALLPAGDEAMARGRAVLQRIDLVRVNDRILNAAGVLRPFELRSLDAIHLATVQELGDELSALVTYDNRMATAAKQLGYRIAQPR
;
A
#
# COMPACT_ATOMS: atom_id res chain seq x y z
N MET A 1 15.72 -1.90 4.97
CA MET A 1 14.92 -1.52 3.81
C MET A 1 13.44 -1.70 4.11
N ALA A 2 12.61 -0.88 3.54
CA ALA A 2 11.18 -0.85 3.86
C ALA A 2 10.35 -1.63 2.84
N THR A 3 9.28 -2.26 3.30
CA THR A 3 8.28 -2.90 2.44
C THR A 3 7.05 -2.02 2.42
N TYR A 4 6.68 -1.55 1.24
CA TYR A 4 5.51 -0.69 1.06
C TYR A 4 4.27 -1.54 0.82
N LEU A 5 3.20 -1.23 1.55
CA LEU A 5 1.90 -1.88 1.36
C LEU A 5 0.92 -0.85 0.82
N ASP A 6 0.24 -1.17 -0.28
CA ASP A 6 -0.91 -0.35 -0.66
C ASP A 6 -2.14 -0.74 0.17
N SER A 7 -3.24 -0.06 -0.03
CA SER A 7 -4.45 -0.30 0.77
C SER A 7 -5.02 -1.70 0.54
N SER A 8 -4.88 -2.26 -0.67
CA SER A 8 -5.36 -3.62 -0.95
C SER A 8 -4.65 -4.67 -0.09
N ALA A 9 -3.35 -4.49 0.13
CA ALA A 9 -2.58 -5.39 0.99
C ALA A 9 -2.94 -5.20 2.47
N ILE A 10 -3.10 -3.95 2.90
CA ILE A 10 -3.42 -3.67 4.30
C ILE A 10 -4.78 -4.28 4.69
N VAL A 11 -5.77 -4.19 3.82
CA VAL A 11 -7.10 -4.80 4.06
C VAL A 11 -6.96 -6.29 4.34
N LYS A 12 -6.08 -6.99 3.61
CA LYS A 12 -5.88 -8.43 3.81
C LYS A 12 -5.24 -8.77 5.16
N LEU A 13 -4.62 -7.80 5.82
CA LEU A 13 -4.11 -7.99 7.18
C LEU A 13 -5.19 -7.78 8.24
N ALA A 14 -6.24 -7.04 7.90
CA ALA A 14 -7.33 -6.72 8.82
C ALA A 14 -8.47 -7.74 8.75
N VAL A 15 -8.73 -8.32 7.57
CA VAL A 15 -9.79 -9.31 7.38
C VAL A 15 -9.20 -10.55 6.72
N ARG A 16 -9.88 -11.70 6.94
CA ARG A 16 -9.44 -12.96 6.36
C ARG A 16 -9.89 -13.06 4.91
N GLU A 17 -8.92 -13.12 4.01
CA GLU A 17 -9.11 -13.32 2.58
C GLU A 17 -8.15 -14.42 2.12
N PRO A 18 -8.31 -14.98 0.90
CA PRO A 18 -7.49 -16.13 0.49
C PRO A 18 -5.99 -15.94 0.62
N GLN A 19 -5.48 -14.72 0.39
CA GLN A 19 -4.04 -14.45 0.42
C GLN A 19 -3.53 -13.99 1.79
N SER A 20 -4.40 -13.82 2.79
CA SER A 20 -4.02 -13.20 4.08
C SER A 20 -2.90 -13.96 4.77
N LEU A 21 -2.96 -15.29 4.81
CA LEU A 21 -1.93 -16.10 5.48
C LEU A 21 -0.59 -15.98 4.77
N ALA A 22 -0.58 -16.09 3.45
CA ALA A 22 0.66 -15.96 2.66
C ALA A 22 1.27 -14.57 2.84
N LEU A 23 0.44 -13.54 2.87
CA LEU A 23 0.90 -12.17 3.09
C LEU A 23 1.55 -12.01 4.47
N ARG A 24 0.92 -12.54 5.52
CA ARG A 24 1.50 -12.46 6.87
C ARG A 24 2.84 -13.15 6.95
N ARG A 25 2.97 -14.33 6.32
CA ARG A 25 4.23 -15.05 6.27
C ARG A 25 5.30 -14.25 5.54
N TYR A 26 4.94 -13.67 4.41
CA TYR A 26 5.86 -12.84 3.63
C TYR A 26 6.38 -11.65 4.44
N LEU A 27 5.50 -10.95 5.15
CA LEU A 27 5.86 -9.73 5.87
C LEU A 27 6.63 -9.97 7.17
N ARG A 28 6.59 -11.19 7.71
CA ARG A 28 7.16 -11.50 9.02
C ARG A 28 8.61 -11.06 9.15
N ARG A 29 9.39 -11.16 8.08
CA ARG A 29 10.83 -10.82 8.08
C ARG A 29 11.14 -9.60 7.21
N ARG A 30 10.13 -8.82 6.88
CA ARG A 30 10.31 -7.68 5.95
C ARG A 30 9.86 -6.36 6.55
N GLN A 31 10.20 -6.18 7.82
CA GLN A 31 9.97 -4.92 8.52
C GLN A 31 11.08 -3.91 8.19
N PRO A 32 10.83 -2.60 8.26
CA PRO A 32 9.56 -1.97 8.63
C PRO A 32 8.56 -1.96 7.48
N LEU A 33 7.27 -1.89 7.84
CA LEU A 33 6.18 -1.73 6.89
C LEU A 33 5.86 -0.26 6.74
N VAL A 34 5.65 0.17 5.50
CA VAL A 34 5.41 1.57 5.16
C VAL A 34 4.22 1.67 4.22
N SER A 35 3.47 2.75 4.32
CA SER A 35 2.43 3.09 3.35
C SER A 35 2.26 4.60 3.29
N SER A 36 1.32 5.04 2.47
CA SER A 36 0.90 6.44 2.45
C SER A 36 -0.10 6.71 3.58
N ALA A 37 -0.09 7.91 4.13
CA ALA A 37 -1.14 8.35 5.05
C ALA A 37 -2.54 8.25 4.41
N LEU A 38 -2.61 8.28 3.08
CA LEU A 38 -3.85 8.05 2.32
C LEU A 38 -4.50 6.72 2.68
N ALA A 39 -3.69 5.70 3.01
CA ALA A 39 -4.19 4.38 3.38
C ALA A 39 -5.11 4.42 4.59
N ARG A 40 -4.93 5.40 5.47
CA ARG A 40 -5.80 5.55 6.64
C ARG A 40 -7.26 5.67 6.24
N THR A 41 -7.54 6.46 5.22
CA THR A 41 -8.91 6.62 4.70
C THR A 41 -9.33 5.44 3.84
N GLU A 42 -8.46 4.99 2.94
CA GLU A 42 -8.81 3.93 2.00
C GLU A 42 -9.14 2.61 2.71
N VAL A 43 -8.32 2.23 3.69
CA VAL A 43 -8.50 0.98 4.43
C VAL A 43 -9.79 1.03 5.25
N LEU A 44 -10.04 2.12 5.96
CA LEU A 44 -11.25 2.23 6.77
C LEU A 44 -12.50 2.26 5.89
N ARG A 45 -12.45 2.95 4.75
CA ARG A 45 -13.57 2.96 3.81
C ARG A 45 -13.86 1.55 3.28
N ALA A 46 -12.82 0.79 3.00
CA ALA A 46 -12.97 -0.59 2.52
C ALA A 46 -13.55 -1.52 3.59
N LEU A 47 -13.20 -1.32 4.85
CA LEU A 47 -13.63 -2.17 5.95
C LEU A 47 -14.99 -1.78 6.54
N LEU A 48 -15.44 -0.54 6.28
CA LEU A 48 -16.67 -0.02 6.87
C LEU A 48 -17.88 -0.96 6.70
N PRO A 49 -18.12 -1.56 5.53
CA PRO A 49 -19.25 -2.48 5.37
C PRO A 49 -19.12 -3.78 6.18
N ALA A 50 -17.90 -4.12 6.63
CA ALA A 50 -17.64 -5.35 7.38
C ALA A 50 -17.89 -5.21 8.88
N GLY A 51 -18.18 -4.00 9.36
CA GLY A 51 -18.59 -3.75 10.73
C GLY A 51 -17.48 -3.31 11.68
N ASP A 52 -17.88 -3.10 12.95
CA ASP A 52 -17.03 -2.46 13.94
C ASP A 52 -15.77 -3.25 14.28
N GLU A 53 -15.87 -4.59 14.33
CA GLU A 53 -14.70 -5.43 14.61
C GLU A 53 -13.65 -5.33 13.51
N ALA A 54 -14.10 -5.34 12.24
CA ALA A 54 -13.19 -5.17 11.11
C ALA A 54 -12.53 -3.80 11.15
N MET A 55 -13.30 -2.76 11.48
CA MET A 55 -12.76 -1.40 11.63
C MET A 55 -11.70 -1.33 12.72
N ALA A 56 -11.96 -1.97 13.86
CA ALA A 56 -10.99 -2.00 14.96
C ALA A 56 -9.70 -2.72 14.54
N ARG A 57 -9.81 -3.84 13.83
CA ARG A 57 -8.64 -4.56 13.30
C ARG A 57 -7.87 -3.70 12.30
N GLY A 58 -8.59 -2.99 11.43
CA GLY A 58 -7.97 -2.09 10.46
C GLY A 58 -7.14 -1.00 11.13
N ARG A 59 -7.71 -0.38 12.17
CA ARG A 59 -6.98 0.64 12.93
C ARG A 59 -5.75 0.06 13.61
N ALA A 60 -5.85 -1.15 14.16
CA ALA A 60 -4.72 -1.81 14.82
C ALA A 60 -3.60 -2.11 13.82
N VAL A 61 -3.93 -2.58 12.61
CA VAL A 61 -2.94 -2.83 11.55
C VAL A 61 -2.27 -1.52 11.15
N LEU A 62 -3.05 -0.45 10.94
CA LEU A 62 -2.51 0.84 10.53
C LEU A 62 -1.50 1.40 11.56
N GLN A 63 -1.70 1.12 12.85
CA GLN A 63 -0.78 1.57 13.89
C GLN A 63 0.59 0.88 13.81
N ARG A 64 0.69 -0.25 13.13
CA ARG A 64 1.95 -0.99 12.96
C ARG A 64 2.70 -0.60 11.69
N ILE A 65 2.14 0.31 10.92
CA ILE A 65 2.69 0.72 9.62
C ILE A 65 3.13 2.17 9.73
N ASP A 66 4.34 2.46 9.24
CA ASP A 66 4.81 3.83 9.14
C ASP A 66 4.09 4.50 7.97
N LEU A 67 3.30 5.53 8.27
CA LEU A 67 2.51 6.21 7.25
C LEU A 67 3.20 7.51 6.83
N VAL A 68 3.57 7.58 5.56
CA VAL A 68 4.23 8.75 4.97
C VAL A 68 3.17 9.82 4.70
N ARG A 69 3.39 11.01 5.24
CA ARG A 69 2.49 12.15 5.02
C ARG A 69 2.42 12.50 3.54
N VAL A 70 1.21 12.76 3.04
CA VAL A 70 0.99 13.21 1.67
C VAL A 70 1.28 14.72 1.64
N ASN A 71 2.46 15.09 1.17
CA ASN A 71 2.89 16.48 1.09
C ASN A 71 2.82 17.01 -0.35
N ASP A 72 3.14 18.28 -0.53
CA ASP A 72 3.05 18.92 -1.85
C ASP A 72 3.96 18.26 -2.87
N ARG A 73 5.15 17.84 -2.46
CA ARG A 73 6.10 17.17 -3.36
C ARG A 73 5.48 15.88 -3.94
N ILE A 74 4.88 15.07 -3.07
CA ILE A 74 4.22 13.83 -3.50
C ILE A 74 3.04 14.13 -4.40
N LEU A 75 2.20 15.10 -4.03
CA LEU A 75 1.04 15.47 -4.84
C LEU A 75 1.44 15.96 -6.22
N ASN A 76 2.47 16.80 -6.30
CA ASN A 76 2.95 17.31 -7.58
C ASN A 76 3.55 16.20 -8.44
N ALA A 77 4.32 15.29 -7.84
CA ALA A 77 4.89 14.15 -8.55
C ALA A 77 3.79 13.21 -9.06
N ALA A 78 2.78 12.96 -8.25
CA ALA A 78 1.65 12.12 -8.64
C ALA A 78 0.90 12.72 -9.84
N GLY A 79 0.77 14.04 -9.88
CA GLY A 79 0.05 14.75 -10.93
C GLY A 79 0.62 14.57 -12.33
N VAL A 80 1.90 14.24 -12.44
CA VAL A 80 2.59 14.06 -13.73
C VAL A 80 3.10 12.64 -13.94
N LEU A 81 2.72 11.72 -13.06
CA LEU A 81 3.20 10.33 -13.11
C LEU A 81 2.56 9.57 -14.27
N ARG A 82 3.39 8.84 -15.00
CA ARG A 82 2.91 8.01 -16.10
C ARG A 82 2.82 6.54 -15.63
N PRO A 83 1.97 5.72 -16.25
CA PRO A 83 1.11 6.05 -17.40
C PRO A 83 -0.07 6.94 -17.00
N PHE A 84 -0.59 7.72 -17.93
CA PHE A 84 -1.64 8.70 -17.60
C PHE A 84 -3.01 8.06 -17.33
N GLU A 85 -3.21 6.78 -17.65
CA GLU A 85 -4.42 6.04 -17.28
C GLU A 85 -4.48 5.72 -15.79
N LEU A 86 -3.35 5.87 -15.09
CA LEU A 86 -3.26 5.58 -13.65
C LEU A 86 -4.20 6.52 -12.88
N ARG A 87 -4.99 5.94 -11.98
CA ARG A 87 -5.93 6.73 -11.17
C ARG A 87 -5.19 7.58 -10.17
N SER A 88 -5.81 8.70 -9.77
CA SER A 88 -5.18 9.68 -8.88
C SER A 88 -4.67 9.09 -7.57
N LEU A 89 -5.48 8.24 -6.91
CA LEU A 89 -5.06 7.66 -5.63
C LEU A 89 -3.90 6.68 -5.81
N ASP A 90 -3.91 5.90 -6.89
CA ASP A 90 -2.81 5.00 -7.21
C ASP A 90 -1.54 5.77 -7.55
N ALA A 91 -1.69 6.89 -8.26
CA ALA A 91 -0.56 7.77 -8.56
C ALA A 91 0.06 8.33 -7.27
N ILE A 92 -0.75 8.67 -6.28
CA ILE A 92 -0.26 9.14 -4.98
C ILE A 92 0.53 8.03 -4.27
N HIS A 93 0.04 6.78 -4.29
CA HIS A 93 0.79 5.66 -3.74
C HIS A 93 2.14 5.50 -4.44
N LEU A 94 2.16 5.51 -5.77
CA LEU A 94 3.41 5.31 -6.52
C LEU A 94 4.36 6.49 -6.36
N ALA A 95 3.86 7.72 -6.25
CA ALA A 95 4.70 8.87 -5.96
C ALA A 95 5.32 8.76 -4.55
N THR A 96 4.58 8.20 -3.59
CA THR A 96 5.11 7.92 -2.25
C THR A 96 6.21 6.88 -2.31
N VAL A 97 6.02 5.83 -3.11
CA VAL A 97 7.05 4.81 -3.34
C VAL A 97 8.31 5.45 -3.93
N GLN A 98 8.17 6.37 -4.87
CA GLN A 98 9.31 7.10 -5.44
C GLN A 98 10.08 7.88 -4.38
N GLU A 99 9.38 8.48 -3.40
CA GLU A 99 10.04 9.22 -2.32
C GLU A 99 10.90 8.30 -1.45
N LEU A 100 10.55 7.04 -1.30
CA LEU A 100 11.37 6.09 -0.55
C LEU A 100 12.67 5.73 -1.26
N GLY A 101 12.66 5.81 -2.60
CA GLY A 101 13.88 5.56 -3.39
C GLY A 101 14.53 4.23 -3.05
N ASP A 102 15.83 4.27 -2.76
CA ASP A 102 16.63 3.06 -2.48
C ASP A 102 16.26 2.38 -1.16
N GLU A 103 15.49 3.01 -0.32
CA GLU A 103 15.02 2.42 0.93
C GLU A 103 13.90 1.41 0.72
N LEU A 104 13.30 1.39 -0.47
CA LEU A 104 12.25 0.43 -0.79
C LEU A 104 12.84 -0.93 -1.14
N SER A 105 12.35 -1.99 -0.47
CA SER A 105 12.69 -3.36 -0.86
C SER A 105 11.68 -3.93 -1.85
N ALA A 106 10.39 -3.69 -1.61
CA ALA A 106 9.32 -4.15 -2.50
C ALA A 106 8.04 -3.37 -2.23
N LEU A 107 7.19 -3.31 -3.25
CA LEU A 107 5.81 -2.85 -3.13
C LEU A 107 4.89 -4.07 -3.14
N VAL A 108 4.10 -4.22 -2.10
CA VAL A 108 3.10 -5.28 -2.00
C VAL A 108 1.74 -4.70 -2.39
N THR A 109 1.17 -5.22 -3.47
CA THR A 109 -0.15 -4.82 -3.93
C THR A 109 -0.86 -6.01 -4.57
N TYR A 110 -2.16 -6.08 -4.36
CA TYR A 110 -3.01 -7.07 -5.03
C TYR A 110 -3.84 -6.44 -6.14
N ASP A 111 -3.64 -5.15 -6.39
CA ASP A 111 -4.24 -4.43 -7.50
C ASP A 111 -3.35 -4.59 -8.74
N ASN A 112 -3.86 -5.32 -9.74
CA ASN A 112 -3.08 -5.63 -10.92
C ASN A 112 -2.73 -4.40 -11.77
N ARG A 113 -3.57 -3.36 -11.75
CA ARG A 113 -3.26 -2.11 -12.47
C ARG A 113 -2.10 -1.40 -11.83
N MET A 114 -2.09 -1.33 -10.50
CA MET A 114 -0.96 -0.73 -9.78
C MET A 114 0.30 -1.56 -9.97
N ALA A 115 0.20 -2.89 -9.89
CA ALA A 115 1.35 -3.77 -10.09
C ALA A 115 1.97 -3.55 -11.46
N THR A 116 1.16 -3.47 -12.51
CA THR A 116 1.64 -3.24 -13.87
C THR A 116 2.36 -1.90 -13.99
N ALA A 117 1.74 -0.82 -13.48
CA ALA A 117 2.33 0.52 -13.53
C ALA A 117 3.65 0.57 -12.76
N ALA A 118 3.69 -0.04 -11.58
CA ALA A 118 4.90 -0.04 -10.76
C ALA A 118 6.03 -0.82 -11.41
N LYS A 119 5.74 -1.93 -12.07
CA LYS A 119 6.75 -2.68 -12.84
C LYS A 119 7.31 -1.84 -13.96
N GLN A 120 6.47 -1.11 -14.66
CA GLN A 120 6.92 -0.22 -15.75
C GLN A 120 7.85 0.87 -15.21
N LEU A 121 7.66 1.28 -13.96
CA LEU A 121 8.52 2.26 -13.31
C LEU A 121 9.79 1.64 -12.71
N GLY A 122 9.95 0.32 -12.82
CA GLY A 122 11.14 -0.37 -12.36
C GLY A 122 11.11 -0.88 -10.94
N TYR A 123 9.96 -0.88 -10.28
CA TYR A 123 9.86 -1.33 -8.90
C TYR A 123 9.61 -2.83 -8.78
N ARG A 124 10.16 -3.42 -7.73
CA ARG A 124 9.91 -4.82 -7.41
C ARG A 124 8.52 -4.94 -6.78
N ILE A 125 7.71 -5.84 -7.33
CA ILE A 125 6.34 -6.10 -6.87
C ILE A 125 6.29 -7.46 -6.20
N ALA A 126 5.51 -7.53 -5.11
CA ALA A 126 5.19 -8.79 -4.45
C ALA A 126 3.68 -8.92 -4.29
N GLN A 127 3.16 -10.10 -4.60
CA GLN A 127 1.76 -10.47 -4.41
C GLN A 127 1.73 -11.85 -3.76
N PRO A 128 2.08 -12.00 -2.49
CA PRO A 128 2.14 -13.31 -1.83
C PRO A 128 0.81 -14.05 -1.91
N ARG A 129 0.86 -15.34 -2.33
CA ARG A 129 -0.32 -16.17 -2.54
C ARG A 129 -0.14 -17.55 -1.93
#